data_189a17e4f5fb546fb35a815218ed207a
#
_entry.id   189a17e4f5fb546fb35a815218ed207a
#
_cell.length_a   1.000
_cell.length_b   1.000
_cell.length_c   1.000
_cell.angle_alpha   90.00
_cell.angle_beta   90.00
_cell.angle_gamma   90.00
#
_symmetry.space_group_name_H-M   'P 1'
#
loop_
_entity.id
_entity.type
_entity.pdbx_description
1 polymer ?
#
loop_
_entity_poly.entity_id
_entity_poly.type
_entity_poly.pdbx_seq_one_letter_code
_entity_poly.pdbx_strand_id
1 'polypeptide(L)'
;MKDFLFTSESVSEGHPDKVADQISDAILDAILAQDPHARVAAETLAATNLIVLAGEISSNSKVDYEKVARETLKNIGYDNPDYGIDFQTCDVIIKYGEQSRDISQGVDGAMDDPKDQGAGDQGIMFGFACNETPELMPLPIWLSHRLVERQAMLRKNNNLTWLRPDAKSQVTIKYHNNQPQAIDTIVLSTQHEPDTNMKNLKEAVVEEIIKPVIPSALLKDNIKFLINPTGRFVTGGPEGDCGLTGRKIIVDTYGGAAPHGGGAFSGKDPSKVDRSAAYAGRYVAKNIVAAGLAEKCLVQLSYAIGVAKPTSIMVDTMGTGSVADNEIEKIISREFDLRPKGIVEMLDLLRPIYKKTAAYGHFGREDPEFSWESINKKNQLK
;
A
#
# COMPACT_ATOMS: atom_id res chain seq x y z
N MET A 1 25.53 21.58 -1.84
CA MET A 1 24.77 21.11 -0.65
C MET A 1 23.35 21.63 -0.78
N LYS A 2 22.36 20.76 -0.69
CA LYS A 2 20.96 21.17 -0.82
C LYS A 2 20.21 20.79 0.45
N ASP A 3 19.67 21.79 1.13
CA ASP A 3 18.75 21.59 2.26
C ASP A 3 17.34 21.70 1.75
N PHE A 4 16.47 20.77 2.17
CA PHE A 4 15.07 20.79 1.80
C PHE A 4 14.21 20.11 2.87
N LEU A 5 12.92 20.40 2.83
CA LEU A 5 11.88 19.68 3.58
C LEU A 5 11.19 18.70 2.64
N PHE A 6 10.96 17.49 3.11
CA PHE A 6 10.16 16.50 2.39
C PHE A 6 9.10 15.93 3.31
N THR A 7 7.89 15.76 2.78
CA THR A 7 6.72 15.37 3.54
C THR A 7 6.04 14.18 2.88
N SER A 8 5.67 13.20 3.69
CA SER A 8 4.75 12.13 3.30
C SER A 8 3.57 12.05 4.26
N GLU A 9 2.49 11.47 3.80
CA GLU A 9 1.28 11.24 4.59
C GLU A 9 0.84 9.78 4.55
N SER A 10 0.08 9.37 5.55
CA SER A 10 -0.62 8.10 5.58
C SER A 10 -1.99 8.25 6.21
N VAL A 11 -2.82 7.22 6.03
CA VAL A 11 -4.17 7.15 6.60
C VAL A 11 -4.38 5.81 7.29
N SER A 12 -5.27 5.79 8.30
CA SER A 12 -5.60 4.59 9.04
C SER A 12 -6.46 3.61 8.24
N GLU A 13 -6.61 2.41 8.76
CA GLU A 13 -7.51 1.38 8.22
C GLU A 13 -8.98 1.84 8.15
N GLY A 14 -9.39 2.81 9.01
CA GLY A 14 -10.74 3.36 9.02
C GLY A 14 -10.97 4.55 8.08
N HIS A 15 -9.95 5.02 7.38
CA HIS A 15 -10.13 6.02 6.32
C HIS A 15 -11.02 5.46 5.20
N PRO A 16 -12.00 6.22 4.65
CA PRO A 16 -12.97 5.68 3.69
C PRO A 16 -12.34 4.98 2.48
N ASP A 17 -11.29 5.54 1.89
CA ASP A 17 -10.60 4.88 0.77
C ASP A 17 -9.91 3.57 1.21
N LYS A 18 -9.36 3.51 2.44
CA LYS A 18 -8.74 2.28 2.95
C LYS A 18 -9.77 1.25 3.41
N VAL A 19 -10.96 1.66 3.81
CA VAL A 19 -12.11 0.75 3.98
C VAL A 19 -12.43 0.07 2.66
N ALA A 20 -12.51 0.83 1.57
CA ALA A 20 -12.77 0.31 0.24
C ALA A 20 -11.66 -0.66 -0.22
N ASP A 21 -10.39 -0.28 -0.07
CA ASP A 21 -9.24 -1.13 -0.40
C ASP A 21 -9.24 -2.46 0.37
N GLN A 22 -9.51 -2.41 1.69
CA GLN A 22 -9.55 -3.60 2.53
C GLN A 22 -10.70 -4.54 2.17
N ILE A 23 -11.86 -4.01 1.80
CA ILE A 23 -13.01 -4.82 1.34
C ILE A 23 -12.65 -5.49 0.01
N SER A 24 -12.11 -4.75 -0.95
CA SER A 24 -11.73 -5.26 -2.26
C SER A 24 -10.66 -6.37 -2.15
N ASP A 25 -9.64 -6.19 -1.31
CA ASP A 25 -8.61 -7.21 -1.09
C ASP A 25 -9.10 -8.38 -0.22
N ALA A 26 -10.06 -8.18 0.69
CA ALA A 26 -10.68 -9.28 1.42
C ALA A 26 -11.51 -10.18 0.49
N ILE A 27 -12.20 -9.60 -0.49
CA ILE A 27 -12.92 -10.34 -1.52
C ILE A 27 -11.95 -11.12 -2.40
N LEU A 28 -10.85 -10.49 -2.84
CA LEU A 28 -9.78 -11.15 -3.58
C LEU A 28 -9.24 -12.37 -2.81
N ASP A 29 -8.87 -12.20 -1.54
CA ASP A 29 -8.33 -13.29 -0.71
C ASP A 29 -9.34 -14.43 -0.53
N ALA A 30 -10.62 -14.13 -0.32
CA ALA A 30 -11.67 -15.11 -0.19
C ALA A 30 -11.88 -15.94 -1.48
N ILE A 31 -11.66 -15.33 -2.64
CA ILE A 31 -11.70 -15.99 -3.95
C ILE A 31 -10.44 -16.87 -4.13
N LEU A 32 -9.25 -16.30 -3.96
CA LEU A 32 -7.98 -16.99 -4.17
C LEU A 32 -7.81 -18.21 -3.24
N ALA A 33 -8.37 -18.16 -2.05
CA ALA A 33 -8.39 -19.29 -1.13
C ALA A 33 -9.12 -20.54 -1.69
N GLN A 34 -10.04 -20.36 -2.64
CA GLN A 34 -10.82 -21.43 -3.29
C GLN A 34 -10.39 -21.68 -4.74
N ASP A 35 -9.94 -20.63 -5.44
CA ASP A 35 -9.55 -20.64 -6.84
C ASP A 35 -8.31 -19.73 -7.05
N PRO A 36 -7.08 -20.26 -6.87
CA PRO A 36 -5.86 -19.49 -6.99
C PRO A 36 -5.62 -18.86 -8.38
N HIS A 37 -6.29 -19.39 -9.42
CA HIS A 37 -6.18 -18.90 -10.79
C HIS A 37 -7.33 -17.98 -11.21
N ALA A 38 -8.19 -17.58 -10.29
CA ALA A 38 -9.28 -16.65 -10.56
C ALA A 38 -8.78 -15.32 -11.14
N ARG A 39 -9.60 -14.73 -12.02
CA ARG A 39 -9.39 -13.38 -12.52
C ARG A 39 -10.31 -12.44 -11.77
N VAL A 40 -9.73 -11.48 -11.06
CA VAL A 40 -10.44 -10.59 -10.14
C VAL A 40 -10.02 -9.15 -10.38
N ALA A 41 -11.02 -8.30 -10.55
CA ALA A 41 -10.92 -6.85 -10.50
C ALA A 41 -12.10 -6.36 -9.66
N ALA A 42 -11.93 -6.37 -8.33
CA ALA A 42 -12.97 -6.02 -7.37
C ALA A 42 -12.82 -4.58 -6.91
N GLU A 43 -13.81 -3.75 -7.21
CA GLU A 43 -13.88 -2.36 -6.83
C GLU A 43 -14.94 -2.16 -5.74
N THR A 44 -14.67 -1.26 -4.81
CA THR A 44 -15.57 -0.94 -3.70
C THR A 44 -15.76 0.57 -3.61
N LEU A 45 -17.01 0.99 -3.42
CA LEU A 45 -17.37 2.34 -2.96
C LEU A 45 -17.90 2.22 -1.53
N ALA A 46 -17.41 3.06 -0.62
CA ALA A 46 -17.88 3.15 0.75
C ALA A 46 -18.39 4.58 1.02
N ALA A 47 -19.65 4.71 1.42
CA ALA A 47 -20.29 5.98 1.75
C ALA A 47 -21.16 5.84 3.00
N THR A 48 -21.82 6.90 3.43
CA THR A 48 -22.73 6.85 4.57
C THR A 48 -23.71 5.69 4.46
N ASN A 49 -23.63 4.76 5.39
CA ASN A 49 -24.47 3.55 5.50
C ASN A 49 -24.56 2.70 4.21
N LEU A 50 -23.59 2.80 3.30
CA LEU A 50 -23.63 2.15 1.99
C LEU A 50 -22.27 1.58 1.59
N ILE A 51 -22.26 0.31 1.14
CA ILE A 51 -21.16 -0.31 0.41
C ILE A 51 -21.68 -0.73 -0.97
N VAL A 52 -20.95 -0.36 -2.02
CA VAL A 52 -21.20 -0.85 -3.39
C VAL A 52 -19.98 -1.66 -3.82
N LEU A 53 -20.23 -2.90 -4.21
CA LEU A 53 -19.24 -3.84 -4.74
C LEU A 53 -19.49 -3.99 -6.24
N ALA A 54 -18.51 -3.65 -7.06
CA ALA A 54 -18.60 -3.71 -8.51
C ALA A 54 -17.29 -4.21 -9.13
N GLY A 55 -17.29 -4.46 -10.44
CA GLY A 55 -16.11 -4.92 -11.17
C GLY A 55 -16.34 -6.24 -11.87
N GLU A 56 -15.27 -6.95 -12.21
CA GLU A 56 -15.29 -8.19 -12.98
C GLU A 56 -14.62 -9.32 -12.19
N ILE A 57 -15.30 -10.45 -12.10
CA ILE A 57 -14.81 -11.67 -11.45
C ILE A 57 -15.10 -12.87 -12.34
N SER A 58 -14.03 -13.60 -12.71
CA SER A 58 -14.12 -14.89 -13.40
C SER A 58 -13.47 -15.94 -12.51
N SER A 59 -14.29 -16.75 -11.83
CA SER A 59 -13.85 -17.74 -10.84
C SER A 59 -14.87 -18.86 -10.68
N ASN A 60 -14.36 -20.04 -10.27
CA ASN A 60 -15.18 -21.18 -9.83
C ASN A 60 -15.51 -21.13 -8.32
N SER A 61 -15.01 -20.14 -7.61
CA SER A 61 -15.24 -19.97 -6.17
C SER A 61 -16.70 -19.63 -5.84
N LYS A 62 -17.11 -19.97 -4.61
CA LYS A 62 -18.40 -19.56 -4.05
C LYS A 62 -18.15 -18.72 -2.83
N VAL A 63 -18.15 -17.40 -3.02
CA VAL A 63 -17.89 -16.42 -1.99
C VAL A 63 -19.16 -15.62 -1.70
N ASP A 64 -19.50 -15.50 -0.43
CA ASP A 64 -20.52 -14.56 0.06
C ASP A 64 -19.87 -13.19 0.20
N TYR A 65 -19.94 -12.38 -0.84
CA TYR A 65 -19.31 -11.06 -0.90
C TYR A 65 -19.85 -10.09 0.15
N GLU A 66 -21.15 -10.14 0.43
CA GLU A 66 -21.77 -9.32 1.48
C GLU A 66 -21.18 -9.64 2.85
N LYS A 67 -21.08 -10.92 3.18
CA LYS A 67 -20.49 -11.38 4.44
C LYS A 67 -19.03 -10.91 4.57
N VAL A 68 -18.22 -11.04 3.51
CA VAL A 68 -16.82 -10.60 3.52
C VAL A 68 -16.72 -9.09 3.75
N ALA A 69 -17.56 -8.28 3.10
CA ALA A 69 -17.59 -6.84 3.29
C ALA A 69 -17.96 -6.47 4.74
N ARG A 70 -19.01 -7.07 5.29
CA ARG A 70 -19.46 -6.84 6.67
C ARG A 70 -18.42 -7.26 7.71
N GLU A 71 -17.79 -8.42 7.56
CA GLU A 71 -16.69 -8.86 8.43
C GLU A 71 -15.48 -7.94 8.35
N THR A 72 -15.21 -7.35 7.20
CA THR A 72 -14.13 -6.38 7.04
C THR A 72 -14.45 -5.08 7.78
N LEU A 73 -15.65 -4.53 7.63
CA LEU A 73 -16.11 -3.35 8.39
C LEU A 73 -16.03 -3.59 9.90
N LYS A 74 -16.49 -4.76 10.37
CA LYS A 74 -16.41 -5.16 11.78
C LYS A 74 -14.96 -5.18 12.28
N ASN A 75 -14.06 -5.77 11.51
CA ASN A 75 -12.63 -5.88 11.89
C ASN A 75 -11.92 -4.53 11.92
N ILE A 76 -12.36 -3.58 11.11
CA ILE A 76 -11.89 -2.18 11.14
C ILE A 76 -12.42 -1.49 12.41
N GLY A 77 -13.64 -1.83 12.88
CA GLY A 77 -14.28 -1.23 14.05
C GLY A 77 -15.43 -0.28 13.68
N TYR A 78 -16.07 -0.50 12.53
CA TYR A 78 -17.33 0.12 12.18
C TYR A 78 -18.47 -0.77 12.67
N ASP A 79 -18.66 -0.78 13.98
CA ASP A 79 -19.58 -1.62 14.75
C ASP A 79 -20.57 -0.81 15.62
N ASN A 80 -20.69 0.47 15.32
CA ASN A 80 -21.59 1.41 15.99
C ASN A 80 -22.30 2.29 14.96
N PRO A 81 -23.65 2.34 14.93
CA PRO A 81 -24.41 3.20 14.01
C PRO A 81 -24.02 4.68 14.06
N ASP A 82 -23.57 5.18 15.23
CA ASP A 82 -23.12 6.56 15.41
C ASP A 82 -21.82 6.90 14.64
N TYR A 83 -21.20 5.93 14.00
CA TYR A 83 -20.04 6.13 13.14
C TYR A 83 -20.40 6.34 11.66
N GLY A 84 -21.70 6.48 11.37
CA GLY A 84 -22.24 6.74 10.03
C GLY A 84 -22.24 5.55 9.08
N ILE A 85 -21.61 4.45 9.47
CA ILE A 85 -21.69 3.13 8.85
C ILE A 85 -21.53 2.06 9.92
N ASP A 86 -22.38 1.04 9.89
CA ASP A 86 -22.33 -0.09 10.81
C ASP A 86 -22.39 -1.41 10.03
N PHE A 87 -21.52 -2.37 10.39
CA PHE A 87 -21.37 -3.62 9.66
C PHE A 87 -22.64 -4.48 9.63
N GLN A 88 -23.56 -4.32 10.59
CA GLN A 88 -24.82 -5.09 10.66
C GLN A 88 -25.91 -4.48 9.81
N THR A 89 -25.98 -3.15 9.74
CA THR A 89 -27.17 -2.43 9.24
C THR A 89 -26.92 -1.70 7.93
N CYS A 90 -25.67 -1.51 7.48
CA CYS A 90 -25.40 -0.81 6.24
C CYS A 90 -25.97 -1.55 5.02
N ASP A 91 -26.35 -0.79 4.01
CA ASP A 91 -26.76 -1.33 2.71
C ASP A 91 -25.54 -1.88 1.96
N VAL A 92 -25.68 -3.05 1.31
CA VAL A 92 -24.64 -3.63 0.46
C VAL A 92 -25.24 -3.93 -0.92
N ILE A 93 -24.73 -3.25 -1.94
CA ILE A 93 -25.12 -3.44 -3.33
C ILE A 93 -24.01 -4.19 -4.05
N ILE A 94 -24.35 -5.30 -4.72
CA ILE A 94 -23.39 -6.15 -5.43
C ILE A 94 -23.70 -6.14 -6.93
N LYS A 95 -22.70 -5.76 -7.76
CA LYS A 95 -22.79 -5.65 -9.23
C LYS A 95 -21.48 -6.13 -9.88
N TYR A 96 -21.12 -7.39 -9.66
CA TYR A 96 -20.02 -8.02 -10.38
C TYR A 96 -20.47 -8.57 -11.72
N GLY A 97 -19.67 -8.34 -12.77
CA GLY A 97 -19.77 -8.95 -14.09
C GLY A 97 -18.67 -10.01 -14.33
N GLU A 98 -18.66 -10.61 -15.52
CA GLU A 98 -17.57 -11.46 -15.97
C GLU A 98 -16.53 -10.64 -16.77
N GLN A 99 -15.26 -11.05 -16.71
CA GLN A 99 -14.18 -10.41 -17.48
C GLN A 99 -14.44 -10.53 -18.98
N SER A 100 -14.14 -9.47 -19.74
CA SER A 100 -14.23 -9.46 -21.22
C SER A 100 -13.35 -10.56 -21.82
N ARG A 101 -13.91 -11.30 -22.79
CA ARG A 101 -13.19 -12.33 -23.54
C ARG A 101 -12.04 -11.77 -24.39
N ASP A 102 -12.16 -10.52 -24.82
CA ASP A 102 -11.11 -9.86 -25.62
C ASP A 102 -9.84 -9.61 -24.80
N ILE A 103 -10.00 -9.32 -23.48
CA ILE A 103 -8.89 -9.16 -22.56
C ILE A 103 -8.27 -10.53 -22.23
N SER A 104 -9.07 -11.58 -22.00
CA SER A 104 -8.57 -12.90 -21.64
C SER A 104 -7.69 -13.53 -22.72
N GLN A 105 -7.96 -13.29 -24.00
CA GLN A 105 -7.14 -13.81 -25.11
C GLN A 105 -5.69 -13.32 -25.05
N GLY A 106 -5.46 -12.07 -24.68
CA GLY A 106 -4.11 -11.51 -24.57
C GLY A 106 -3.34 -11.97 -23.32
N VAL A 107 -4.07 -12.46 -22.29
CA VAL A 107 -3.47 -12.96 -21.05
C VAL A 107 -3.10 -14.43 -21.13
N ASP A 108 -3.96 -15.26 -21.76
CA ASP A 108 -3.82 -16.72 -21.77
C ASP A 108 -2.76 -17.24 -22.75
N GLY A 109 -2.25 -16.39 -23.66
CA GLY A 109 -1.13 -16.69 -24.55
C GLY A 109 -0.48 -15.42 -25.06
N ALA A 110 0.80 -15.22 -24.72
CA ALA A 110 1.55 -14.05 -25.16
C ALA A 110 1.80 -14.05 -26.67
N MET A 111 1.83 -12.86 -27.28
CA MET A 111 2.12 -12.69 -28.70
C MET A 111 3.57 -13.05 -29.06
N ASP A 112 4.50 -12.83 -28.13
CA ASP A 112 5.93 -13.12 -28.28
C ASP A 112 6.30 -14.56 -27.88
N ASP A 113 5.49 -15.23 -27.07
CA ASP A 113 5.57 -16.67 -26.78
C ASP A 113 4.17 -17.23 -26.43
N PRO A 114 3.51 -17.98 -27.34
CA PRO A 114 2.16 -18.54 -27.09
C PRO A 114 2.05 -19.51 -25.91
N LYS A 115 3.18 -19.98 -25.36
CA LYS A 115 3.21 -20.85 -24.17
C LYS A 115 3.37 -20.07 -22.87
N ASP A 116 3.54 -18.74 -22.96
CA ASP A 116 3.72 -17.86 -21.82
C ASP A 116 2.48 -16.99 -21.63
N GLN A 117 2.38 -16.37 -20.45
CA GLN A 117 1.32 -15.42 -20.13
C GLN A 117 1.71 -14.03 -20.59
N GLY A 118 0.89 -13.39 -21.41
CA GLY A 118 1.03 -11.98 -21.77
C GLY A 118 0.60 -11.06 -20.63
N ALA A 119 1.08 -9.82 -20.65
CA ALA A 119 0.57 -8.80 -19.76
C ALA A 119 -0.92 -8.50 -20.05
N GLY A 120 -1.73 -8.41 -19.00
CA GLY A 120 -3.18 -8.16 -19.13
C GLY A 120 -3.53 -6.73 -19.52
N ASP A 121 -2.58 -5.81 -19.46
CA ASP A 121 -2.71 -4.41 -19.88
C ASP A 121 -1.34 -3.84 -20.24
N GLN A 122 -1.35 -2.69 -20.91
CA GLN A 122 -0.18 -1.82 -21.00
C GLN A 122 0.00 -1.06 -19.69
N GLY A 123 1.24 -0.69 -19.36
CA GLY A 123 1.46 0.15 -18.18
C GLY A 123 2.92 0.34 -17.83
N ILE A 124 3.15 1.26 -16.89
CA ILE A 124 4.45 1.50 -16.27
C ILE A 124 4.33 1.32 -14.76
N MET A 125 5.27 0.61 -14.17
CA MET A 125 5.31 0.33 -12.73
C MET A 125 6.67 0.73 -12.19
N PHE A 126 6.69 1.20 -10.94
CA PHE A 126 7.90 1.64 -10.29
C PHE A 126 8.15 0.84 -9.02
N GLY A 127 9.41 0.45 -8.85
CA GLY A 127 9.95 -0.04 -7.60
C GLY A 127 10.97 0.94 -7.04
N PHE A 128 11.04 1.06 -5.73
CA PHE A 128 12.00 1.95 -5.07
C PHE A 128 12.52 1.34 -3.77
N ALA A 129 13.77 1.63 -3.44
CA ALA A 129 14.37 1.37 -2.14
C ALA A 129 15.43 2.44 -1.83
N CYS A 130 15.62 2.73 -0.56
CA CYS A 130 16.69 3.60 -0.07
C CYS A 130 17.14 3.17 1.33
N ASN A 131 18.34 3.57 1.73
CA ASN A 131 18.96 3.18 3.00
C ASN A 131 18.55 4.09 4.19
N GLU A 132 17.37 4.73 4.13
CA GLU A 132 16.92 5.66 5.18
C GLU A 132 16.31 4.95 6.40
N THR A 133 15.82 3.72 6.22
CA THR A 133 15.27 2.86 7.29
C THR A 133 15.77 1.43 7.17
N PRO A 134 15.69 0.61 8.23
CA PRO A 134 16.06 -0.82 8.16
C PRO A 134 15.30 -1.59 7.07
N GLU A 135 14.03 -1.24 6.84
CA GLU A 135 13.18 -1.85 5.82
C GLU A 135 13.49 -1.34 4.40
N LEU A 136 14.47 -0.45 4.27
CA LEU A 136 14.88 0.20 3.02
C LEU A 136 13.76 1.02 2.38
N MET A 137 13.05 1.79 3.20
CA MET A 137 11.98 2.71 2.82
C MET A 137 12.36 4.17 3.08
N PRO A 138 11.73 5.13 2.36
CA PRO A 138 11.84 6.54 2.72
C PRO A 138 11.27 6.81 4.12
N LEU A 139 12.05 7.51 4.95
CA LEU A 139 11.72 7.75 6.35
C LEU A 139 10.37 8.45 6.57
N PRO A 140 9.95 9.48 5.78
CA PRO A 140 8.69 10.18 6.02
C PRO A 140 7.47 9.28 5.89
N ILE A 141 7.39 8.44 4.84
CA ILE A 141 6.25 7.54 4.64
C ILE A 141 6.26 6.40 5.66
N TRP A 142 7.43 5.86 5.98
CA TRP A 142 7.58 4.82 6.99
C TRP A 142 7.05 5.29 8.35
N LEU A 143 7.45 6.48 8.81
CA LEU A 143 6.94 7.06 10.05
C LEU A 143 5.43 7.35 9.99
N SER A 144 4.95 7.88 8.86
CA SER A 144 3.53 8.17 8.69
C SER A 144 2.67 6.91 8.83
N HIS A 145 3.09 5.77 8.25
CA HIS A 145 2.41 4.49 8.43
C HIS A 145 2.40 4.03 9.90
N ARG A 146 3.55 4.07 10.56
CA ARG A 146 3.66 3.62 11.97
C ARG A 146 2.78 4.42 12.92
N LEU A 147 2.58 5.73 12.66
CA LEU A 147 1.72 6.57 13.47
C LEU A 147 0.24 6.15 13.41
N VAL A 148 -0.30 5.93 12.22
CA VAL A 148 -1.72 5.53 12.08
C VAL A 148 -1.94 4.05 12.44
N GLU A 149 -0.96 3.18 12.24
CA GLU A 149 -0.99 1.81 12.71
C GLU A 149 -1.05 1.74 14.24
N ARG A 150 -0.22 2.55 14.93
CA ARG A 150 -0.26 2.63 16.39
C ARG A 150 -1.57 3.20 16.91
N GLN A 151 -2.14 4.21 16.24
CA GLN A 151 -3.48 4.73 16.56
C GLN A 151 -4.52 3.61 16.55
N ALA A 152 -4.55 2.80 15.48
CA ALA A 152 -5.48 1.68 15.36
C ALA A 152 -5.23 0.59 16.41
N MET A 153 -3.97 0.29 16.73
CA MET A 153 -3.60 -0.67 17.78
C MET A 153 -4.12 -0.22 19.16
N LEU A 154 -3.92 1.04 19.53
CA LEU A 154 -4.38 1.58 20.82
C LEU A 154 -5.91 1.60 20.91
N ARG A 155 -6.60 1.89 19.81
CA ARG A 155 -8.06 1.81 19.72
C ARG A 155 -8.54 0.37 19.92
N LYS A 156 -8.03 -0.57 19.15
CA LYS A 156 -8.45 -1.99 19.20
C LYS A 156 -8.16 -2.67 20.52
N ASN A 157 -7.09 -2.26 21.19
CA ASN A 157 -6.72 -2.78 22.50
C ASN A 157 -7.42 -2.04 23.69
N ASN A 158 -8.34 -1.13 23.40
CA ASN A 158 -9.05 -0.31 24.39
C ASN A 158 -8.13 0.49 25.33
N ASN A 159 -6.92 0.84 24.87
CA ASN A 159 -6.03 1.71 25.64
C ASN A 159 -6.49 3.17 25.64
N LEU A 160 -7.00 3.63 24.48
CA LEU A 160 -7.59 4.95 24.29
C LEU A 160 -9.02 4.78 23.73
N THR A 161 -9.97 4.57 24.63
CA THR A 161 -11.37 4.20 24.31
C THR A 161 -12.16 5.26 23.56
N TRP A 162 -11.68 6.49 23.51
CA TRP A 162 -12.27 7.60 22.77
C TRP A 162 -11.81 7.67 21.30
N LEU A 163 -10.87 6.84 20.87
CA LEU A 163 -10.45 6.78 19.47
C LEU A 163 -11.52 6.10 18.61
N ARG A 164 -11.83 6.73 17.48
CA ARG A 164 -12.63 6.15 16.39
C ARG A 164 -11.75 5.70 15.23
N PRO A 165 -12.28 4.95 14.24
CA PRO A 165 -11.47 4.28 13.22
C PRO A 165 -10.67 5.19 12.29
N ASP A 166 -11.18 6.37 11.92
CA ASP A 166 -10.54 7.24 10.93
C ASP A 166 -9.42 8.09 11.51
N ALA A 167 -8.29 8.11 10.84
CA ALA A 167 -7.15 8.97 11.17
C ALA A 167 -6.26 9.23 9.97
N LYS A 168 -5.55 10.36 10.01
CA LYS A 168 -4.52 10.75 9.03
C LYS A 168 -3.27 11.20 9.76
N SER A 169 -2.11 10.85 9.22
CA SER A 169 -0.81 11.31 9.68
C SER A 169 -0.04 11.96 8.55
N GLN A 170 0.84 12.90 8.90
CA GLN A 170 1.78 13.51 7.97
C GLN A 170 3.08 13.80 8.71
N VAL A 171 4.22 13.45 8.10
CA VAL A 171 5.54 13.67 8.70
C VAL A 171 6.41 14.44 7.72
N THR A 172 6.95 15.58 8.18
CA THR A 172 7.89 16.41 7.44
C THR A 172 9.29 16.22 8.02
N ILE A 173 10.23 15.83 7.18
CA ILE A 173 11.65 15.62 7.53
C ILE A 173 12.51 16.70 6.91
N LYS A 174 13.48 17.21 7.69
CA LYS A 174 14.58 18.04 7.20
C LYS A 174 15.68 17.15 6.64
N TYR A 175 16.04 17.39 5.39
CA TYR A 175 17.15 16.74 4.70
C TYR A 175 18.33 17.70 4.55
N HIS A 176 19.53 17.17 4.75
CA HIS A 176 20.78 17.82 4.41
C HIS A 176 21.62 16.86 3.55
N ASN A 177 22.04 17.29 2.36
CA ASN A 177 22.77 16.44 1.42
C ASN A 177 22.07 15.11 1.10
N ASN A 178 20.76 15.15 0.89
CA ASN A 178 19.90 13.98 0.64
C ASN A 178 19.84 12.94 1.78
N GLN A 179 20.29 13.30 2.99
CA GLN A 179 20.19 12.45 4.17
C GLN A 179 19.20 13.06 5.18
N PRO A 180 18.31 12.24 5.78
CA PRO A 180 17.37 12.73 6.80
C PRO A 180 18.15 13.16 8.06
N GLN A 181 17.81 14.35 8.61
CA GLN A 181 18.53 14.92 9.75
C GLN A 181 17.63 15.11 10.98
N ALA A 182 16.40 15.54 10.78
CA ALA A 182 15.49 15.83 11.86
C ALA A 182 14.04 15.86 11.39
N ILE A 183 13.12 15.62 12.30
CA ILE A 183 11.70 15.90 12.08
C ILE A 183 11.44 17.37 12.26
N ASP A 184 10.74 17.98 11.31
CA ASP A 184 10.28 19.37 11.38
C ASP A 184 8.87 19.44 11.96
N THR A 185 7.93 18.72 11.37
CA THR A 185 6.51 18.78 11.72
C THR A 185 5.89 17.39 11.69
N ILE A 186 5.03 17.11 12.66
CA ILE A 186 4.13 15.96 12.65
C ILE A 186 2.69 16.48 12.73
N VAL A 187 1.87 16.11 11.75
CA VAL A 187 0.42 16.31 11.78
C VAL A 187 -0.24 14.97 12.08
N LEU A 188 -1.17 14.92 13.03
CA LEU A 188 -2.02 13.76 13.26
C LEU A 188 -3.44 14.23 13.53
N SER A 189 -4.36 13.82 12.66
CA SER A 189 -5.79 14.03 12.82
C SER A 189 -6.44 12.67 13.08
N THR A 190 -7.11 12.54 14.22
CA THR A 190 -7.79 11.29 14.61
C THR A 190 -9.23 11.57 14.97
N GLN A 191 -10.13 10.75 14.44
CA GLN A 191 -11.54 10.71 14.80
C GLN A 191 -11.69 10.27 16.26
N HIS A 192 -12.63 10.87 17.00
CA HIS A 192 -12.80 10.65 18.43
C HIS A 192 -14.26 10.73 18.86
N GLU A 193 -14.55 10.23 20.05
CA GLU A 193 -15.87 10.32 20.68
C GLU A 193 -16.29 11.77 20.95
N PRO A 194 -17.62 12.11 20.87
CA PRO A 194 -18.11 13.47 20.99
C PRO A 194 -17.71 14.22 22.25
N ASP A 195 -17.65 13.52 23.37
CA ASP A 195 -17.39 14.08 24.70
C ASP A 195 -15.91 14.12 25.08
N THR A 196 -15.02 13.83 24.12
CA THR A 196 -13.55 13.79 24.36
C THR A 196 -13.02 15.19 24.66
N ASN A 197 -12.30 15.33 25.78
CA ASN A 197 -11.62 16.56 26.12
C ASN A 197 -10.42 16.79 25.19
N MET A 198 -10.44 17.86 24.41
CA MET A 198 -9.44 18.14 23.37
C MET A 198 -8.02 18.38 23.90
N LYS A 199 -7.86 18.87 25.13
CA LYS A 199 -6.55 19.02 25.74
C LYS A 199 -5.95 17.66 26.05
N ASN A 200 -6.71 16.80 26.70
CA ASN A 200 -6.29 15.44 27.06
C ASN A 200 -6.01 14.61 25.79
N LEU A 201 -6.84 14.77 24.74
CA LEU A 201 -6.62 14.12 23.44
C LEU A 201 -5.26 14.51 22.86
N LYS A 202 -4.93 15.81 22.81
CA LYS A 202 -3.67 16.28 22.25
C LYS A 202 -2.46 15.76 23.02
N GLU A 203 -2.53 15.75 24.34
CA GLU A 203 -1.49 15.21 25.22
C GLU A 203 -1.32 13.70 25.01
N ALA A 204 -2.43 12.93 25.01
CA ALA A 204 -2.38 11.49 24.80
C ALA A 204 -1.86 11.09 23.40
N VAL A 205 -2.24 11.82 22.36
CA VAL A 205 -1.71 11.57 21.00
C VAL A 205 -0.19 11.75 20.97
N VAL A 206 0.34 12.77 21.60
CA VAL A 206 1.79 12.99 21.63
C VAL A 206 2.49 11.90 22.45
N GLU A 207 1.99 11.60 23.67
CA GLU A 207 2.65 10.67 24.58
C GLU A 207 2.49 9.20 24.18
N GLU A 208 1.28 8.80 23.74
CA GLU A 208 0.95 7.39 23.55
C GLU A 208 1.07 6.95 22.07
N ILE A 209 0.91 7.88 21.10
CA ILE A 209 1.00 7.56 19.69
C ILE A 209 2.33 8.00 19.09
N ILE A 210 2.68 9.30 19.22
CA ILE A 210 3.82 9.87 18.49
C ILE A 210 5.16 9.46 19.12
N LYS A 211 5.38 9.77 20.38
CA LYS A 211 6.69 9.52 21.03
C LYS A 211 7.15 8.06 20.99
N PRO A 212 6.27 7.05 21.17
CA PRO A 212 6.69 5.65 21.09
C PRO A 212 7.03 5.16 19.67
N VAL A 213 6.56 5.85 18.63
CA VAL A 213 6.85 5.52 17.22
C VAL A 213 8.13 6.17 16.73
N ILE A 214 8.40 7.39 17.18
CA ILE A 214 9.55 8.17 16.69
C ILE A 214 10.85 7.69 17.34
N PRO A 215 11.87 7.33 16.55
CA PRO A 215 13.20 7.01 17.08
C PRO A 215 13.73 8.14 17.97
N SER A 216 14.25 7.82 19.14
CA SER A 216 14.71 8.81 20.14
C SER A 216 15.73 9.81 19.60
N ALA A 217 16.56 9.38 18.66
CA ALA A 217 17.55 10.26 18.01
C ALA A 217 16.89 11.37 17.15
N LEU A 218 15.64 11.18 16.72
CA LEU A 218 14.86 12.15 15.93
C LEU A 218 13.90 12.97 16.80
N LEU A 219 13.63 12.56 18.04
CA LEU A 219 12.82 13.30 18.99
C LEU A 219 13.62 14.49 19.58
N LYS A 220 13.45 15.66 18.95
CA LYS A 220 14.09 16.91 19.37
C LYS A 220 13.04 17.89 19.88
N ASP A 221 13.42 18.80 20.78
CA ASP A 221 12.52 19.75 21.46
C ASP A 221 11.79 20.72 20.51
N ASN A 222 12.27 20.88 19.30
CA ASN A 222 11.74 21.85 18.34
C ASN A 222 10.77 21.25 17.28
N ILE A 223 10.28 20.03 17.49
CA ILE A 223 9.29 19.42 16.59
C ILE A 223 7.94 20.13 16.76
N LYS A 224 7.35 20.52 15.64
CA LYS A 224 6.01 21.09 15.63
C LYS A 224 4.94 19.97 15.58
N PHE A 225 4.14 19.84 16.63
CA PHE A 225 3.00 18.93 16.67
C PHE A 225 1.71 19.65 16.31
N LEU A 226 1.01 19.16 15.28
CA LEU A 226 -0.30 19.67 14.84
C LEU A 226 -1.35 18.55 15.03
N ILE A 227 -1.94 18.50 16.23
CA ILE A 227 -2.90 17.45 16.57
C ILE A 227 -4.32 18.00 16.45
N ASN A 228 -5.15 17.36 15.61
CA ASN A 228 -6.50 17.81 15.29
C ASN A 228 -6.53 19.35 15.12
N PRO A 229 -5.82 19.91 14.13
CA PRO A 229 -5.62 21.37 14.05
C PRO A 229 -6.93 22.15 13.88
N THR A 230 -7.95 21.53 13.29
CA THR A 230 -9.30 22.10 13.15
C THR A 230 -10.17 21.94 14.41
N GLY A 231 -9.64 21.25 15.44
CA GLY A 231 -10.36 20.96 16.67
C GLY A 231 -11.11 19.63 16.60
N ARG A 232 -12.44 19.68 16.70
CA ARG A 232 -13.31 18.50 16.77
C ARG A 232 -13.31 17.69 15.47
N PHE A 233 -13.12 16.35 15.60
CA PHE A 233 -13.19 15.40 14.49
C PHE A 233 -14.03 14.19 14.93
N VAL A 234 -15.34 14.32 14.94
CA VAL A 234 -16.30 13.29 15.34
C VAL A 234 -16.92 12.62 14.13
N THR A 235 -17.36 13.37 13.14
CA THR A 235 -17.81 12.83 11.84
C THR A 235 -16.59 12.53 10.99
N GLY A 236 -16.43 11.27 10.59
CA GLY A 236 -15.29 10.77 9.80
C GLY A 236 -15.65 9.43 9.16
N GLY A 237 -14.63 8.77 8.58
CA GLY A 237 -14.87 7.54 7.84
C GLY A 237 -15.80 7.74 6.64
N PRO A 238 -16.51 6.70 6.19
CA PRO A 238 -17.43 6.77 5.05
C PRO A 238 -18.58 7.78 5.20
N GLU A 239 -18.91 8.21 6.42
CA GLU A 239 -19.86 9.30 6.66
C GLU A 239 -19.26 10.67 6.31
N GLY A 240 -18.00 10.88 6.62
CA GLY A 240 -17.32 12.16 6.40
C GLY A 240 -16.93 12.40 4.95
N ASP A 241 -16.57 11.34 4.24
CA ASP A 241 -16.16 11.39 2.83
C ASP A 241 -16.37 10.02 2.16
N CYS A 242 -16.66 10.05 0.87
CA CYS A 242 -16.83 8.82 0.09
C CYS A 242 -15.48 8.17 -0.22
N GLY A 243 -15.36 6.89 0.12
CA GLY A 243 -14.19 6.07 -0.18
C GLY A 243 -14.33 5.26 -1.46
N LEU A 244 -13.22 5.09 -2.17
CA LEU A 244 -13.13 4.29 -3.39
C LEU A 244 -11.83 3.48 -3.40
N THR A 245 -11.89 2.27 -3.90
CA THR A 245 -10.69 1.44 -4.13
C THR A 245 -9.69 2.18 -5.02
N GLY A 246 -8.41 2.13 -4.62
CA GLY A 246 -7.32 2.66 -5.44
C GLY A 246 -7.16 4.18 -5.44
N ARG A 247 -7.71 4.90 -4.46
CA ARG A 247 -7.53 6.36 -4.33
C ARG A 247 -6.41 6.78 -3.38
N LYS A 248 -5.64 5.82 -2.83
CA LYS A 248 -4.50 6.09 -1.93
C LYS A 248 -3.19 5.49 -2.45
N ILE A 249 -3.00 5.48 -3.78
CA ILE A 249 -1.87 4.82 -4.46
C ILE A 249 -0.50 5.36 -4.03
N ILE A 250 -0.39 6.61 -3.65
CA ILE A 250 0.88 7.21 -3.16
C ILE A 250 1.13 6.79 -1.71
N VAL A 251 0.09 6.71 -0.88
CA VAL A 251 0.16 6.14 0.48
C VAL A 251 0.54 4.66 0.42
N ASP A 252 -0.01 3.92 -0.52
CA ASP A 252 0.24 2.49 -0.70
C ASP A 252 1.68 2.18 -1.12
N THR A 253 2.41 3.15 -1.67
CA THR A 253 3.76 2.98 -2.23
C THR A 253 4.82 3.74 -1.44
N TYR A 254 5.33 4.85 -1.97
CA TYR A 254 6.55 5.50 -1.42
C TYR A 254 6.31 6.90 -0.89
N GLY A 255 5.05 7.33 -0.71
CA GLY A 255 4.72 8.66 -0.13
C GLY A 255 5.23 9.84 -0.93
N GLY A 256 5.38 9.69 -2.25
CA GLY A 256 5.89 10.72 -3.15
C GLY A 256 7.42 10.76 -3.31
N ALA A 257 8.16 9.89 -2.63
CA ALA A 257 9.62 9.81 -2.76
C ALA A 257 10.07 9.17 -4.09
N ALA A 258 9.19 8.44 -4.76
CA ALA A 258 9.39 7.87 -6.09
C ALA A 258 8.20 8.17 -7.00
N PRO A 259 8.40 8.16 -8.33
CA PRO A 259 7.30 8.21 -9.30
C PRO A 259 6.30 7.08 -9.10
N HIS A 260 5.10 7.24 -9.67
CA HIS A 260 4.06 6.23 -9.69
C HIS A 260 3.48 6.09 -11.10
N GLY A 261 3.20 4.86 -11.53
CA GLY A 261 2.65 4.59 -12.87
C GLY A 261 1.15 4.84 -13.00
N GLY A 262 0.44 5.04 -11.88
CA GLY A 262 -1.00 5.32 -11.83
C GLY A 262 -1.87 4.10 -11.55
N GLY A 263 -1.35 2.86 -11.67
CA GLY A 263 -2.11 1.62 -11.41
C GLY A 263 -2.36 1.39 -9.91
N ALA A 264 -3.61 1.20 -9.51
CA ALA A 264 -3.98 0.78 -8.17
C ALA A 264 -3.74 -0.71 -7.95
N PHE A 265 -3.57 -1.14 -6.68
CA PHE A 265 -3.28 -2.52 -6.31
C PHE A 265 -4.51 -3.29 -5.82
N SER A 266 -5.20 -2.73 -4.82
CA SER A 266 -6.28 -3.43 -4.12
C SER A 266 -7.38 -3.90 -5.05
N GLY A 267 -7.90 -5.09 -4.80
CA GLY A 267 -8.94 -5.73 -5.62
C GLY A 267 -8.45 -6.43 -6.88
N LYS A 268 -7.18 -6.29 -7.25
CA LYS A 268 -6.59 -6.90 -8.46
C LYS A 268 -5.84 -8.19 -8.12
N ASP A 269 -6.15 -9.28 -8.83
CA ASP A 269 -5.37 -10.51 -8.77
C ASP A 269 -3.98 -10.35 -9.41
N PRO A 270 -2.99 -11.24 -9.14
CA PRO A 270 -1.61 -11.05 -9.57
C PRO A 270 -1.37 -11.17 -11.09
N SER A 271 -2.36 -11.50 -11.90
CA SER A 271 -2.24 -11.41 -13.36
C SER A 271 -2.19 -9.95 -13.85
N LYS A 272 -2.65 -9.02 -13.05
CA LYS A 272 -2.61 -7.59 -13.33
C LYS A 272 -1.22 -7.05 -12.99
N VAL A 273 -0.46 -6.67 -14.02
CA VAL A 273 0.91 -6.15 -13.89
C VAL A 273 0.99 -4.87 -13.06
N ASP A 274 -0.08 -4.07 -12.99
CA ASP A 274 -0.17 -2.92 -12.08
C ASP A 274 0.24 -3.29 -10.66
N ARG A 275 -0.20 -4.45 -10.17
CA ARG A 275 0.12 -4.95 -8.84
C ARG A 275 1.38 -5.80 -8.85
N SER A 276 1.41 -6.87 -9.63
CA SER A 276 2.51 -7.85 -9.60
C SER A 276 3.84 -7.25 -10.00
N ALA A 277 3.89 -6.44 -11.04
CA ALA A 277 5.14 -5.82 -11.49
C ALA A 277 5.59 -4.65 -10.58
N ALA A 278 4.68 -3.94 -9.92
CA ALA A 278 5.07 -2.99 -8.87
C ALA A 278 5.71 -3.70 -7.67
N TYR A 279 5.19 -4.87 -7.27
CA TYR A 279 5.80 -5.70 -6.23
C TYR A 279 7.15 -6.26 -6.67
N ALA A 280 7.27 -6.73 -7.92
CA ALA A 280 8.56 -7.16 -8.47
C ALA A 280 9.58 -6.00 -8.55
N GLY A 281 9.15 -4.81 -8.95
CA GLY A 281 9.99 -3.61 -8.95
C GLY A 281 10.51 -3.28 -7.56
N ARG A 282 9.66 -3.36 -6.51
CA ARG A 282 10.07 -3.22 -5.11
C ARG A 282 11.09 -4.28 -4.71
N TYR A 283 10.83 -5.54 -5.02
CA TYR A 283 11.73 -6.66 -4.74
C TYR A 283 13.11 -6.46 -5.37
N VAL A 284 13.16 -6.07 -6.64
CA VAL A 284 14.39 -5.76 -7.36
C VAL A 284 15.13 -4.60 -6.70
N ALA A 285 14.50 -3.45 -6.54
CA ALA A 285 15.12 -2.26 -5.95
C ALA A 285 15.67 -2.53 -4.55
N LYS A 286 14.89 -3.27 -3.72
CA LYS A 286 15.31 -3.64 -2.35
C LYS A 286 16.54 -4.54 -2.35
N ASN A 287 16.62 -5.52 -3.24
CA ASN A 287 17.79 -6.39 -3.36
C ASN A 287 19.03 -5.66 -3.88
N ILE A 288 18.89 -4.70 -4.81
CA ILE A 288 19.99 -3.86 -5.29
C ILE A 288 20.59 -3.04 -4.14
N VAL A 289 19.74 -2.36 -3.35
CA VAL A 289 20.22 -1.58 -2.19
C VAL A 289 20.80 -2.49 -1.11
N ALA A 290 20.16 -3.61 -0.80
CA ALA A 290 20.66 -4.58 0.18
C ALA A 290 21.98 -5.26 -0.23
N ALA A 291 22.27 -5.37 -1.54
CA ALA A 291 23.53 -5.85 -2.06
C ALA A 291 24.69 -4.82 -1.93
N GLY A 292 24.36 -3.56 -1.61
CA GLY A 292 25.30 -2.45 -1.56
C GLY A 292 25.71 -1.91 -2.93
N LEU A 293 24.91 -2.19 -3.97
CA LEU A 293 25.16 -1.68 -5.32
C LEU A 293 24.74 -0.20 -5.46
N ALA A 294 23.84 0.27 -4.61
CA ALA A 294 23.44 1.68 -4.52
C ALA A 294 22.88 1.98 -3.12
N GLU A 295 22.86 3.26 -2.70
CA GLU A 295 22.15 3.71 -1.51
C GLU A 295 20.66 3.98 -1.80
N LYS A 296 20.33 4.33 -3.04
CA LYS A 296 18.98 4.55 -3.56
C LYS A 296 18.86 3.87 -4.92
N CYS A 297 17.73 3.22 -5.16
CA CYS A 297 17.48 2.55 -6.43
C CYS A 297 16.02 2.74 -6.82
N LEU A 298 15.78 3.40 -7.94
CA LEU A 298 14.51 3.45 -8.64
C LEU A 298 14.58 2.48 -9.81
N VAL A 299 13.55 1.65 -9.95
CA VAL A 299 13.37 0.73 -11.08
C VAL A 299 12.05 1.05 -11.75
N GLN A 300 12.05 1.27 -13.06
CA GLN A 300 10.84 1.33 -13.88
C GLN A 300 10.73 0.08 -14.74
N LEU A 301 9.56 -0.53 -14.72
CA LEU A 301 9.17 -1.62 -15.61
C LEU A 301 8.01 -1.16 -16.48
N SER A 302 8.02 -1.52 -17.77
CA SER A 302 6.90 -1.24 -18.67
C SER A 302 6.48 -2.48 -19.44
N TYR A 303 5.17 -2.58 -19.72
CA TYR A 303 4.57 -3.70 -20.43
C TYR A 303 3.64 -3.20 -21.53
N ALA A 304 3.46 -4.04 -22.56
CA ALA A 304 2.42 -3.91 -23.55
C ALA A 304 1.42 -5.06 -23.40
N ILE A 305 0.15 -4.78 -23.62
CA ILE A 305 -0.91 -5.81 -23.55
C ILE A 305 -0.58 -6.98 -24.45
N GLY A 306 -0.75 -8.20 -23.95
CA GLY A 306 -0.51 -9.44 -24.70
C GLY A 306 0.97 -9.78 -24.93
N VAL A 307 1.93 -9.05 -24.36
CA VAL A 307 3.37 -9.33 -24.48
C VAL A 307 3.91 -9.78 -23.15
N ALA A 308 4.68 -10.87 -23.10
CA ALA A 308 5.23 -11.41 -21.86
C ALA A 308 6.46 -10.63 -21.38
N LYS A 309 7.36 -10.28 -22.29
CA LYS A 309 8.58 -9.57 -21.89
C LYS A 309 8.31 -8.10 -21.59
N PRO A 310 8.92 -7.52 -20.53
CA PRO A 310 8.90 -6.08 -20.34
C PRO A 310 9.38 -5.35 -21.59
N THR A 311 8.68 -4.29 -21.99
CA THR A 311 9.09 -3.45 -23.14
C THR A 311 10.29 -2.57 -22.79
N SER A 312 10.47 -2.24 -21.52
CA SER A 312 11.69 -1.60 -21.00
C SER A 312 11.91 -1.91 -19.52
N ILE A 313 13.19 -1.89 -19.13
CA ILE A 313 13.66 -1.88 -17.74
C ILE A 313 14.59 -0.68 -17.65
N MET A 314 14.32 0.25 -16.72
CA MET A 314 15.16 1.41 -16.47
C MET A 314 15.53 1.46 -15.00
N VAL A 315 16.77 1.81 -14.72
CA VAL A 315 17.31 2.02 -13.38
C VAL A 315 17.82 3.44 -13.24
N ASP A 316 17.56 4.05 -12.08
CA ASP A 316 18.16 5.30 -11.65
C ASP A 316 18.62 5.16 -10.20
N THR A 317 19.90 5.15 -9.98
CA THR A 317 20.49 5.13 -8.63
C THR A 317 20.65 6.51 -8.02
N MET A 318 20.19 7.57 -8.71
CA MET A 318 20.29 8.98 -8.26
C MET A 318 21.74 9.38 -7.95
N GLY A 319 22.69 8.79 -8.68
CA GLY A 319 24.13 9.02 -8.51
C GLY A 319 24.75 8.34 -7.28
N THR A 320 24.05 7.40 -6.65
CA THR A 320 24.56 6.65 -5.49
C THR A 320 25.09 5.26 -5.85
N GLY A 321 25.03 4.90 -7.14
CA GLY A 321 25.48 3.58 -7.62
C GLY A 321 26.98 3.35 -7.45
N SER A 322 27.36 2.16 -7.02
CA SER A 322 28.77 1.70 -7.00
C SER A 322 29.26 1.26 -8.38
N VAL A 323 28.32 0.99 -9.29
CA VAL A 323 28.52 0.71 -10.72
C VAL A 323 27.51 1.55 -11.52
N ALA A 324 27.71 1.65 -12.83
CA ALA A 324 26.82 2.41 -13.69
C ALA A 324 25.41 1.79 -13.76
N ASP A 325 24.38 2.63 -13.89
CA ASP A 325 22.98 2.19 -13.90
C ASP A 325 22.70 1.15 -15.00
N ASN A 326 23.29 1.30 -16.18
CA ASN A 326 23.17 0.32 -17.28
C ASN A 326 23.80 -1.06 -16.97
N GLU A 327 24.77 -1.13 -16.07
CA GLU A 327 25.29 -2.43 -15.60
C GLU A 327 24.30 -3.09 -14.61
N ILE A 328 23.65 -2.27 -13.77
CA ILE A 328 22.57 -2.76 -12.88
C ILE A 328 21.39 -3.29 -13.72
N GLU A 329 21.00 -2.61 -14.80
CA GLU A 329 19.95 -3.08 -15.73
C GLU A 329 20.28 -4.46 -16.33
N LYS A 330 21.54 -4.71 -16.70
CA LYS A 330 21.98 -6.02 -17.19
C LYS A 330 21.91 -7.10 -16.10
N ILE A 331 22.31 -6.76 -14.87
CA ILE A 331 22.17 -7.65 -13.71
C ILE A 331 20.72 -8.01 -13.48
N ILE A 332 19.81 -7.01 -13.49
CA ILE A 332 18.38 -7.22 -13.31
C ILE A 332 17.83 -8.17 -14.38
N SER A 333 18.15 -7.91 -15.64
CA SER A 333 17.68 -8.72 -16.79
C SER A 333 18.16 -10.16 -16.72
N ARG A 334 19.30 -10.44 -16.09
CA ARG A 334 19.86 -11.78 -15.92
C ARG A 334 19.29 -12.52 -14.72
N GLU A 335 19.09 -11.82 -13.59
CA GLU A 335 18.82 -12.44 -12.29
C GLU A 335 17.34 -12.52 -11.92
N PHE A 336 16.47 -11.71 -12.58
CA PHE A 336 15.05 -11.62 -12.26
C PHE A 336 14.21 -11.94 -13.50
N ASP A 337 13.30 -12.88 -13.35
CA ASP A 337 12.28 -13.13 -14.37
C ASP A 337 11.12 -12.15 -14.19
N LEU A 338 11.12 -11.12 -15.03
CA LEU A 338 10.13 -10.03 -14.96
C LEU A 338 8.96 -10.23 -15.95
N ARG A 339 8.81 -11.41 -16.52
CA ARG A 339 7.58 -11.78 -17.24
C ARG A 339 6.42 -11.93 -16.24
N PRO A 340 5.16 -11.63 -16.61
CA PRO A 340 4.04 -11.74 -15.67
C PRO A 340 3.98 -13.07 -14.93
N LYS A 341 4.10 -14.20 -15.63
CA LYS A 341 4.16 -15.54 -15.04
C LYS A 341 5.38 -15.72 -14.13
N GLY A 342 6.56 -15.28 -14.58
CA GLY A 342 7.79 -15.35 -13.80
C GLY A 342 7.71 -14.57 -12.49
N ILE A 343 7.08 -13.40 -12.50
CA ILE A 343 6.83 -12.61 -11.30
C ILE A 343 5.94 -13.36 -10.31
N VAL A 344 4.83 -13.92 -10.81
CA VAL A 344 3.86 -14.67 -9.98
C VAL A 344 4.55 -15.86 -9.30
N GLU A 345 5.37 -16.61 -10.04
CA GLU A 345 6.13 -17.75 -9.51
C GLU A 345 7.25 -17.29 -8.56
N MET A 346 8.05 -16.29 -8.93
CA MET A 346 9.17 -15.77 -8.14
C MET A 346 8.73 -15.23 -6.79
N LEU A 347 7.58 -14.56 -6.73
CA LEU A 347 7.05 -13.94 -5.52
C LEU A 347 5.94 -14.77 -4.86
N ASP A 348 5.59 -15.95 -5.40
CA ASP A 348 4.54 -16.83 -4.87
C ASP A 348 3.22 -16.08 -4.58
N LEU A 349 2.68 -15.43 -5.61
CA LEU A 349 1.56 -14.49 -5.48
C LEU A 349 0.17 -15.13 -5.54
N LEU A 350 0.03 -16.43 -5.81
CA LEU A 350 -1.27 -17.12 -5.90
C LEU A 350 -1.86 -17.51 -4.52
N ARG A 351 -1.49 -16.77 -3.48
CA ARG A 351 -1.92 -16.99 -2.10
C ARG A 351 -2.87 -15.89 -1.62
N PRO A 352 -3.77 -16.17 -0.65
CA PRO A 352 -4.63 -15.16 -0.05
C PRO A 352 -3.83 -14.30 0.97
N ILE A 353 -3.06 -13.33 0.48
CA ILE A 353 -2.13 -12.50 1.27
C ILE A 353 -2.42 -11.00 1.15
N TYR A 354 -3.45 -10.62 0.39
CA TYR A 354 -3.66 -9.26 -0.09
C TYR A 354 -4.40 -8.36 0.89
N LYS A 355 -5.36 -8.86 1.66
CA LYS A 355 -6.08 -8.06 2.67
C LYS A 355 -5.13 -7.34 3.63
N LYS A 356 -4.05 -8.00 4.05
CA LYS A 356 -3.04 -7.39 4.93
C LYS A 356 -2.32 -6.21 4.30
N THR A 357 -2.19 -6.15 2.98
CA THR A 357 -1.49 -5.07 2.28
C THR A 357 -2.32 -3.79 2.20
N ALA A 358 -3.63 -3.91 2.29
CA ALA A 358 -4.58 -2.83 1.98
C ALA A 358 -4.59 -1.67 2.99
N ALA A 359 -3.86 -1.75 4.09
CA ALA A 359 -3.65 -0.66 5.03
C ALA A 359 -2.18 -0.61 5.47
N TYR A 360 -1.69 0.60 5.82
CA TYR A 360 -0.33 0.85 6.32
C TYR A 360 0.80 0.61 5.32
N GLY A 361 0.51 0.71 4.02
CA GLY A 361 1.44 0.56 2.90
C GLY A 361 1.66 -0.89 2.46
N HIS A 362 1.89 -1.08 1.16
CA HIS A 362 2.21 -2.38 0.56
C HIS A 362 3.69 -2.73 0.68
N PHE A 363 4.54 -1.76 1.00
CA PHE A 363 6.00 -1.89 1.07
C PHE A 363 6.56 -1.48 2.43
N GLY A 364 7.76 -1.98 2.75
CA GLY A 364 8.45 -1.67 3.99
C GLY A 364 7.86 -2.36 5.21
N ARG A 365 7.40 -3.59 5.06
CA ARG A 365 6.85 -4.43 6.12
C ARG A 365 7.52 -5.80 6.13
N GLU A 366 7.88 -6.28 7.31
CA GLU A 366 8.56 -7.56 7.50
C GLU A 366 7.60 -8.73 7.77
N ASP A 367 6.36 -8.64 7.28
CA ASP A 367 5.41 -9.75 7.33
C ASP A 367 5.95 -10.94 6.50
N PRO A 368 5.99 -12.16 7.04
CA PRO A 368 6.58 -13.31 6.34
C PRO A 368 5.92 -13.65 5.00
N GLU A 369 4.65 -13.26 4.84
CA GLU A 369 3.88 -13.48 3.62
C GLU A 369 4.29 -12.53 2.48
N PHE A 370 4.93 -11.41 2.78
CA PHE A 370 5.30 -10.37 1.80
C PHE A 370 6.63 -10.69 1.13
N SER A 371 6.61 -11.65 0.22
CA SER A 371 7.80 -12.17 -0.48
C SER A 371 8.61 -11.10 -1.21
N TRP A 372 7.97 -10.01 -1.66
CA TRP A 372 8.62 -8.88 -2.32
C TRP A 372 9.49 -8.02 -1.37
N GLU A 373 9.39 -8.23 -0.08
CA GLU A 373 10.27 -7.60 0.92
C GLU A 373 11.52 -8.45 1.23
N SER A 374 11.63 -9.67 0.67
CA SER A 374 12.80 -10.53 0.85
C SER A 374 14.06 -9.96 0.17
N ILE A 375 15.20 -10.14 0.82
CA ILE A 375 16.54 -9.75 0.29
C ILE A 375 17.39 -10.98 -0.06
N ASN A 376 16.74 -12.08 -0.42
CA ASN A 376 17.39 -13.37 -0.67
C ASN A 376 18.29 -13.41 -1.91
N LYS A 377 18.14 -12.46 -2.84
CA LYS A 377 18.97 -12.30 -4.05
C LYS A 377 20.24 -11.47 -3.84
N LYS A 378 20.37 -10.71 -2.74
CA LYS A 378 21.45 -9.73 -2.53
C LYS A 378 22.88 -10.27 -2.74
N ASN A 379 23.12 -11.55 -2.42
CA ASN A 379 24.44 -12.16 -2.58
C ASN A 379 24.74 -12.61 -4.02
N GLN A 380 23.71 -12.77 -4.85
CA GLN A 380 23.84 -13.18 -6.25
C GLN A 380 24.09 -11.98 -7.19
N LEU A 381 23.83 -10.76 -6.70
CA LEU A 381 23.94 -9.52 -7.48
C LEU A 381 25.35 -8.88 -7.41
N LYS A 382 26.24 -9.42 -6.59
CA LYS A 382 27.62 -8.92 -6.41
C LYS A 382 28.56 -9.41 -7.50
#